data_4b9af2a5f1fe9fd3c4c079d422feaa6f
#
_entry.id   4b9af2a5f1fe9fd3c4c079d422feaa6f
#
_cell.length_a   1.000
_cell.length_b   1.000
_cell.length_c   1.000
_cell.angle_alpha   90.00
_cell.angle_beta   90.00
_cell.angle_gamma   90.00
#
_symmetry.space_group_name_H-M   'P 1'
#
loop_
_entity.id
_entity.type
_entity.pdbx_description
1 polymer ?
#
loop_
_entity_poly.entity_id
_entity_poly.type
_entity_poly.pdbx_seq_one_letter_code
_entity_poly.pdbx_strand_id
1 'polypeptide(L)'
;KLIQTSKYLYPIAALEDIKNFKNDLRKIKDIGFKGVKVHFRLLNISFNSKTLANIFKECFKLGLIVFLCTYDYRNLSNGQICSSTFKEVVDALKIENRLKLVFVHGGVHEMMFYYELVRHNKNFILDLSYTLPKYQSSSIGINIKFLMQHMDQRVVFGTDSPEYNFNDVFNLIDEFSSNLSEVKRKNFFQNNLIKFLYP
;
A
#
# COMPACT_ATOMS: atom_id res chain seq x y z
N LYS A 1 -10.21 1.76 -22.27
CA LYS A 1 -9.59 1.15 -23.47
C LYS A 1 -8.07 1.02 -23.36
N LEU A 2 -7.32 2.07 -22.97
CA LEU A 2 -5.83 2.01 -22.85
C LEU A 2 -5.33 0.95 -21.85
N ILE A 3 -6.01 0.76 -20.74
CA ILE A 3 -5.62 -0.17 -19.67
C ILE A 3 -5.75 -1.63 -20.09
N GLN A 4 -6.74 -1.95 -20.94
CA GLN A 4 -7.00 -3.32 -21.38
C GLN A 4 -5.99 -3.84 -22.42
N THR A 5 -5.25 -2.95 -23.06
CA THR A 5 -4.31 -3.27 -24.14
C THR A 5 -2.84 -3.31 -23.70
N SER A 6 -2.52 -2.78 -22.53
CA SER A 6 -1.13 -2.74 -22.03
C SER A 6 -0.84 -3.84 -21.03
N LYS A 7 0.13 -4.69 -21.35
CA LYS A 7 0.68 -5.70 -20.42
C LYS A 7 1.54 -5.09 -19.29
N TYR A 8 1.85 -3.81 -19.37
CA TYR A 8 2.69 -3.11 -18.40
C TYR A 8 1.90 -2.32 -17.36
N LEU A 9 0.57 -2.20 -17.55
CA LEU A 9 -0.29 -1.45 -16.64
C LEU A 9 -1.12 -2.41 -15.79
N TYR A 10 -1.10 -2.19 -14.49
CA TYR A 10 -1.93 -2.92 -13.53
C TYR A 10 -2.96 -1.96 -12.94
N PRO A 11 -4.22 -2.01 -13.42
CA PRO A 11 -5.21 -0.99 -13.08
C PRO A 11 -5.76 -1.18 -11.67
N ILE A 12 -5.68 -0.10 -10.87
CA ILE A 12 -6.23 -0.02 -9.52
C ILE A 12 -7.24 1.13 -9.51
N ALA A 13 -8.48 0.87 -9.07
CA ALA A 13 -9.50 1.88 -8.92
C ALA A 13 -9.45 2.50 -7.51
N ALA A 14 -9.87 3.75 -7.35
CA ALA A 14 -10.14 4.30 -6.04
C ALA A 14 -11.54 3.89 -5.58
N LEU A 15 -11.71 3.60 -4.30
CA LEU A 15 -13.03 3.48 -3.68
C LEU A 15 -13.53 4.89 -3.38
N GLU A 16 -14.69 5.26 -3.93
CA GLU A 16 -15.21 6.63 -3.84
C GLU A 16 -16.36 6.76 -2.82
N ASP A 17 -17.14 5.70 -2.62
CA ASP A 17 -18.28 5.70 -1.68
C ASP A 17 -18.24 4.49 -0.75
N ILE A 18 -18.24 4.77 0.55
CA ILE A 18 -18.26 3.73 1.57
C ILE A 18 -19.66 3.17 1.84
N LYS A 19 -20.72 3.92 1.54
CA LYS A 19 -22.10 3.47 1.82
C LYS A 19 -22.49 2.36 0.85
N ASN A 20 -22.06 2.46 -0.41
CA ASN A 20 -22.37 1.52 -1.48
C ASN A 20 -21.18 0.65 -1.91
N PHE A 21 -20.12 0.56 -1.09
CA PHE A 21 -18.86 -0.05 -1.46
C PHE A 21 -18.99 -1.45 -2.11
N LYS A 22 -19.98 -2.25 -1.71
CA LYS A 22 -20.15 -3.59 -2.31
C LYS A 22 -20.52 -3.53 -3.80
N ASN A 23 -21.39 -2.62 -4.17
CA ASN A 23 -21.79 -2.44 -5.57
C ASN A 23 -20.63 -1.82 -6.37
N ASP A 24 -19.90 -0.87 -5.78
CA ASP A 24 -18.77 -0.24 -6.45
C ASP A 24 -17.62 -1.22 -6.65
N LEU A 25 -17.31 -2.07 -5.68
CA LEU A 25 -16.30 -3.12 -5.84
C LEU A 25 -16.66 -4.13 -6.94
N ARG A 26 -17.94 -4.50 -7.11
CA ARG A 26 -18.40 -5.34 -8.22
C ARG A 26 -18.20 -4.64 -9.56
N LYS A 27 -18.65 -3.38 -9.69
CA LYS A 27 -18.42 -2.57 -10.91
C LYS A 27 -16.93 -2.47 -11.25
N ILE A 28 -16.08 -2.19 -10.25
CA ILE A 28 -14.62 -2.13 -10.40
C ILE A 28 -14.11 -3.46 -10.99
N LYS A 29 -14.56 -4.58 -10.44
CA LYS A 29 -14.20 -5.91 -10.94
C LYS A 29 -14.69 -6.16 -12.36
N ASP A 30 -15.95 -5.84 -12.66
CA ASP A 30 -16.58 -6.07 -13.96
C ASP A 30 -15.93 -5.24 -15.08
N ILE A 31 -15.46 -4.04 -14.77
CA ILE A 31 -14.70 -3.19 -15.70
C ILE A 31 -13.29 -3.75 -15.97
N GLY A 32 -12.80 -4.67 -15.12
CA GLY A 32 -11.51 -5.34 -15.31
C GLY A 32 -10.37 -4.79 -14.45
N PHE A 33 -10.65 -3.93 -13.48
CA PHE A 33 -9.66 -3.52 -12.49
C PHE A 33 -9.20 -4.73 -11.66
N LYS A 34 -7.94 -4.68 -11.24
CA LYS A 34 -7.29 -5.78 -10.51
C LYS A 34 -7.21 -5.54 -9.01
N GLY A 35 -7.42 -4.31 -8.59
CA GLY A 35 -7.39 -3.94 -7.18
C GLY A 35 -8.16 -2.65 -6.93
N VAL A 36 -8.24 -2.30 -5.66
CA VAL A 36 -8.91 -1.10 -5.17
C VAL A 36 -8.03 -0.36 -4.17
N LYS A 37 -7.87 0.94 -4.34
CA LYS A 37 -7.23 1.83 -3.35
C LYS A 37 -8.28 2.31 -2.36
N VAL A 38 -8.09 1.99 -1.09
CA VAL A 38 -8.87 2.51 0.04
C VAL A 38 -8.09 3.66 0.65
N HIS A 39 -8.61 4.88 0.48
CA HIS A 39 -7.90 6.10 0.84
C HIS A 39 -8.75 6.94 1.78
N PHE A 40 -8.40 6.99 3.07
CA PHE A 40 -9.18 7.64 4.12
C PHE A 40 -9.44 9.13 3.85
N ARG A 41 -8.42 9.86 3.39
CA ARG A 41 -8.54 11.30 3.10
C ARG A 41 -9.49 11.59 1.95
N LEU A 42 -9.47 10.79 0.88
CA LEU A 42 -10.40 10.96 -0.24
C LEU A 42 -11.85 10.70 0.16
N LEU A 43 -12.05 9.74 1.06
CA LEU A 43 -13.35 9.42 1.62
C LEU A 43 -13.75 10.36 2.78
N ASN A 44 -12.81 11.19 3.26
CA ASN A 44 -12.98 12.11 4.39
C ASN A 44 -13.50 11.41 5.67
N ILE A 45 -12.97 10.23 5.97
CA ILE A 45 -13.40 9.40 7.10
C ILE A 45 -12.22 8.71 7.80
N SER A 46 -12.52 8.22 9.00
CA SER A 46 -11.75 7.17 9.67
C SER A 46 -12.55 5.87 9.66
N PHE A 47 -11.90 4.76 9.34
CA PHE A 47 -12.56 3.47 9.36
C PHE A 47 -12.41 2.82 10.73
N ASN A 48 -13.50 2.26 11.25
CA ASN A 48 -13.42 1.28 12.31
C ASN A 48 -13.10 -0.12 11.74
N SER A 49 -12.63 -1.01 12.61
CA SER A 49 -12.23 -2.36 12.24
C SER A 49 -13.34 -3.17 11.54
N LYS A 50 -14.60 -3.00 11.93
CA LYS A 50 -15.74 -3.70 11.32
C LYS A 50 -15.95 -3.28 9.87
N THR A 51 -15.87 -1.99 9.59
CA THR A 51 -16.02 -1.46 8.22
C THR A 51 -14.88 -1.93 7.33
N LEU A 52 -13.63 -1.83 7.81
CA LEU A 52 -12.47 -2.35 7.09
C LEU A 52 -12.58 -3.85 6.81
N ALA A 53 -12.97 -4.64 7.81
CA ALA A 53 -13.15 -6.09 7.66
C ALA A 53 -14.21 -6.43 6.60
N ASN A 54 -15.28 -5.67 6.52
CA ASN A 54 -16.32 -5.89 5.50
C ASN A 54 -15.80 -5.58 4.09
N ILE A 55 -15.02 -4.51 3.92
CA ILE A 55 -14.35 -4.19 2.65
C ILE A 55 -13.37 -5.32 2.28
N PHE A 56 -12.54 -5.77 3.22
CA PHE A 56 -11.58 -6.87 3.01
C PHE A 56 -12.26 -8.17 2.58
N LYS A 57 -13.37 -8.54 3.25
CA LYS A 57 -14.17 -9.73 2.88
C LYS A 57 -14.71 -9.64 1.46
N GLU A 58 -15.24 -8.49 1.06
CA GLU A 58 -15.80 -8.34 -0.28
C GLU A 58 -14.67 -8.33 -1.33
N CYS A 59 -13.56 -7.65 -1.08
CA CYS A 59 -12.39 -7.68 -1.97
C CYS A 59 -11.82 -9.09 -2.12
N PHE A 60 -11.72 -9.86 -1.03
CA PHE A 60 -11.29 -11.25 -1.09
C PHE A 60 -12.20 -12.11 -1.98
N LYS A 61 -13.53 -12.00 -1.82
CA LYS A 61 -14.51 -12.72 -2.64
C LYS A 61 -14.39 -12.39 -4.13
N LEU A 62 -14.11 -11.14 -4.45
CA LEU A 62 -13.98 -10.66 -5.82
C LEU A 62 -12.57 -10.88 -6.40
N GLY A 63 -11.62 -11.35 -5.60
CA GLY A 63 -10.23 -11.48 -6.03
C GLY A 63 -9.58 -10.14 -6.36
N LEU A 64 -9.95 -9.08 -5.65
CA LEU A 64 -9.36 -7.74 -5.76
C LEU A 64 -8.23 -7.59 -4.74
N ILE A 65 -7.09 -7.05 -5.18
CA ILE A 65 -6.01 -6.63 -4.30
C ILE A 65 -6.41 -5.31 -3.63
N VAL A 66 -6.20 -5.20 -2.32
CA VAL A 66 -6.46 -3.96 -1.60
C VAL A 66 -5.17 -3.15 -1.46
N PHE A 67 -5.21 -1.90 -1.88
CA PHE A 67 -4.18 -0.89 -1.65
C PHE A 67 -4.68 0.04 -0.55
N LEU A 68 -4.32 -0.28 0.70
CA LEU A 68 -4.75 0.46 1.87
C LEU A 68 -3.79 1.62 2.13
N CYS A 69 -4.26 2.86 2.00
CA CYS A 69 -3.51 4.02 2.41
C CYS A 69 -3.33 4.01 3.93
N THR A 70 -2.09 3.97 4.39
CA THR A 70 -1.73 3.96 5.82
C THR A 70 -1.10 5.28 6.26
N TYR A 71 -1.22 6.32 5.43
CA TYR A 71 -0.80 7.67 5.80
C TYR A 71 -1.82 8.29 6.76
N ASP A 72 -1.37 8.58 7.98
CA ASP A 72 -2.20 9.22 9.00
C ASP A 72 -2.31 10.73 8.71
N TYR A 73 -3.49 11.15 8.24
CA TYR A 73 -3.76 12.56 7.95
C TYR A 73 -4.53 13.19 9.09
N ARG A 74 -3.86 14.11 9.79
CA ARG A 74 -4.45 14.87 10.90
C ARG A 74 -4.29 16.35 10.66
N ASN A 75 -5.37 17.03 10.38
CA ASN A 75 -5.41 18.48 10.31
C ASN A 75 -6.39 19.02 11.34
N LEU A 76 -5.85 19.43 12.49
CA LEU A 76 -6.66 19.97 13.58
C LEU A 76 -7.23 21.35 13.28
N SER A 77 -6.63 22.10 12.35
CA SER A 77 -7.09 23.45 11.98
C SER A 77 -8.48 23.42 11.32
N ASN A 78 -8.81 22.37 10.62
CA ASN A 78 -10.12 22.17 9.99
C ASN A 78 -10.88 20.98 10.58
N GLY A 79 -10.41 20.39 11.66
CA GLY A 79 -11.04 19.24 12.32
C GLY A 79 -10.97 17.92 11.54
N GLN A 80 -10.16 17.85 10.48
CA GLN A 80 -10.05 16.63 9.68
C GLN A 80 -9.08 15.63 10.30
N ILE A 81 -9.60 14.47 10.66
CA ILE A 81 -8.82 13.28 11.00
C ILE A 81 -9.31 12.16 10.11
N CYS A 82 -8.51 11.79 9.12
CA CYS A 82 -8.86 10.82 8.09
C CYS A 82 -7.85 9.67 8.10
N SER A 83 -7.98 8.77 9.06
CA SER A 83 -7.08 7.63 9.20
C SER A 83 -7.78 6.48 9.93
N SER A 84 -7.14 5.33 9.93
CA SER A 84 -7.42 4.27 10.88
C SER A 84 -6.16 3.95 11.65
N THR A 85 -6.29 3.75 12.94
CA THR A 85 -5.14 3.36 13.77
C THR A 85 -4.64 1.97 13.36
N PHE A 86 -3.37 1.69 13.60
CA PHE A 86 -2.81 0.36 13.41
C PHE A 86 -3.64 -0.73 14.10
N LYS A 87 -4.15 -0.43 15.32
CA LYS A 87 -5.03 -1.33 16.05
C LYS A 87 -6.28 -1.71 15.26
N GLU A 88 -6.96 -0.76 14.65
CA GLU A 88 -8.18 -1.01 13.86
C GLU A 88 -7.89 -1.83 12.60
N VAL A 89 -6.74 -1.60 11.98
CA VAL A 89 -6.27 -2.42 10.84
C VAL A 89 -6.03 -3.87 11.30
N VAL A 90 -5.34 -4.06 12.42
CA VAL A 90 -5.09 -5.41 12.98
C VAL A 90 -6.39 -6.09 13.36
N ASP A 91 -7.32 -5.40 14.00
CA ASP A 91 -8.62 -5.97 14.39
C ASP A 91 -9.46 -6.34 13.16
N ALA A 92 -9.39 -5.58 12.07
CA ALA A 92 -9.99 -5.96 10.80
C ALA A 92 -9.35 -7.21 10.19
N LEU A 93 -8.02 -7.32 10.24
CA LEU A 93 -7.27 -8.47 9.74
C LEU A 93 -7.48 -9.75 10.56
N LYS A 94 -7.80 -9.65 11.84
CA LYS A 94 -8.26 -10.82 12.64
C LYS A 94 -9.54 -11.44 12.07
N ILE A 95 -10.36 -10.63 11.41
CA ILE A 95 -11.65 -11.07 10.83
C ILE A 95 -11.46 -11.57 9.40
N GLU A 96 -10.61 -10.90 8.60
CA GLU A 96 -10.30 -11.29 7.21
C GLU A 96 -8.86 -10.93 6.86
N ASN A 97 -8.01 -11.94 6.67
CA ASN A 97 -6.58 -11.78 6.37
C ASN A 97 -6.10 -12.60 5.15
N ARG A 98 -7.02 -13.25 4.43
CA ARG A 98 -6.68 -14.09 3.26
C ARG A 98 -6.48 -13.28 1.99
N LEU A 99 -6.92 -12.03 1.98
CA LEU A 99 -6.78 -11.14 0.82
C LEU A 99 -5.32 -10.77 0.57
N LYS A 100 -5.02 -10.34 -0.66
CA LYS A 100 -3.77 -9.65 -0.96
C LYS A 100 -3.87 -8.17 -0.57
N LEU A 101 -2.91 -7.67 0.21
CA LEU A 101 -2.94 -6.33 0.78
C LEU A 101 -1.61 -5.61 0.60
N VAL A 102 -1.68 -4.41 0.04
CA VAL A 102 -0.57 -3.46 -0.04
C VAL A 102 -0.79 -2.38 1.00
N PHE A 103 0.11 -2.25 1.96
CA PHE A 103 0.13 -1.13 2.90
C PHE A 103 0.82 0.07 2.24
N VAL A 104 0.02 0.92 1.61
CA VAL A 104 0.51 2.10 0.87
C VAL A 104 1.06 3.12 1.87
N HIS A 105 2.24 3.67 1.59
CA HIS A 105 3.05 4.55 2.44
C HIS A 105 3.65 3.87 3.68
N GLY A 106 3.48 2.55 3.83
CA GLY A 106 4.17 1.74 4.84
C GLY A 106 3.92 2.11 6.30
N GLY A 107 2.81 2.78 6.61
CA GLY A 107 2.49 3.22 7.96
C GLY A 107 3.25 4.44 8.45
N VAL A 108 4.17 5.00 7.64
CA VAL A 108 5.01 6.16 7.98
C VAL A 108 5.63 6.05 9.38
N HIS A 109 5.04 6.68 10.40
CA HIS A 109 5.54 6.64 11.80
C HIS A 109 5.33 5.29 12.48
N GLU A 110 4.34 4.50 12.03
CA GLU A 110 4.03 3.16 12.53
C GLU A 110 4.68 2.04 11.70
N MET A 111 5.65 2.38 10.84
CA MET A 111 6.27 1.47 9.86
C MET A 111 6.73 0.13 10.44
N MET A 112 7.33 0.13 11.64
CA MET A 112 7.83 -1.09 12.25
C MET A 112 6.70 -2.03 12.71
N PHE A 113 5.52 -1.51 13.02
CA PHE A 113 4.35 -2.34 13.31
C PHE A 113 3.82 -3.01 12.03
N TYR A 114 3.76 -2.28 10.93
CA TYR A 114 3.39 -2.85 9.62
C TYR A 114 4.44 -3.84 9.10
N TYR A 115 5.73 -3.60 9.39
CA TYR A 115 6.80 -4.56 9.11
C TYR A 115 6.51 -5.92 9.74
N GLU A 116 6.14 -5.97 11.01
CA GLU A 116 5.82 -7.24 11.68
C GLU A 116 4.62 -7.95 11.05
N LEU A 117 3.58 -7.23 10.62
CA LEU A 117 2.45 -7.84 9.91
C LEU A 117 2.89 -8.46 8.57
N VAL A 118 3.67 -7.72 7.78
CA VAL A 118 4.14 -8.15 6.45
C VAL A 118 5.12 -9.30 6.57
N ARG A 119 6.00 -9.29 7.57
CA ARG A 119 6.99 -10.34 7.81
C ARG A 119 6.34 -11.71 8.00
N HIS A 120 5.20 -11.76 8.65
CA HIS A 120 4.50 -12.99 9.00
C HIS A 120 3.38 -13.41 8.03
N ASN A 121 3.06 -12.56 7.04
CA ASN A 121 2.00 -12.88 6.08
C ASN A 121 2.46 -12.67 4.62
N LYS A 122 2.53 -13.77 3.85
CA LYS A 122 2.97 -13.75 2.45
C LYS A 122 2.04 -12.98 1.50
N ASN A 123 0.80 -12.75 1.90
CA ASN A 123 -0.19 -12.01 1.12
C ASN A 123 -0.10 -10.49 1.35
N PHE A 124 0.82 -10.02 2.21
CA PHE A 124 0.98 -8.62 2.51
C PHE A 124 2.30 -8.09 1.94
N ILE A 125 2.29 -6.85 1.48
CA ILE A 125 3.47 -6.14 0.97
C ILE A 125 3.46 -4.70 1.49
N LEU A 126 4.65 -4.15 1.73
CA LEU A 126 4.86 -2.80 2.20
C LEU A 126 5.26 -1.91 1.03
N ASP A 127 4.47 -0.91 0.71
CA ASP A 127 4.82 0.11 -0.28
C ASP A 127 5.33 1.37 0.43
N LEU A 128 6.54 1.80 0.08
CA LEU A 128 7.20 2.96 0.66
C LEU A 128 7.14 4.20 -0.24
N SER A 129 6.20 4.22 -1.20
CA SER A 129 5.91 5.42 -2.00
C SER A 129 5.60 6.60 -1.08
N TYR A 130 5.95 7.82 -1.49
CA TYR A 130 5.87 9.02 -0.66
C TYR A 130 6.78 8.99 0.57
N THR A 131 6.77 7.90 1.35
CA THR A 131 7.49 7.82 2.64
C THR A 131 9.00 7.91 2.48
N LEU A 132 9.57 7.20 1.51
CA LEU A 132 11.00 7.26 1.27
C LEU A 132 11.44 8.68 0.86
N PRO A 133 10.91 9.31 -0.20
CA PRO A 133 11.36 10.64 -0.58
C PRO A 133 11.06 11.72 0.46
N LYS A 134 9.96 11.60 1.19
CA LYS A 134 9.55 12.58 2.21
C LYS A 134 10.43 12.52 3.45
N TYR A 135 10.76 11.33 3.93
CA TYR A 135 11.34 11.13 5.26
C TYR A 135 12.75 10.53 5.24
N GLN A 136 13.43 10.54 4.09
CA GLN A 136 14.76 9.93 3.91
C GLN A 136 15.81 10.39 4.94
N SER A 137 15.77 11.67 5.34
CA SER A 137 16.73 12.27 6.28
C SER A 137 16.28 12.21 7.75
N SER A 138 15.21 11.48 8.04
CA SER A 138 14.68 11.31 9.41
C SER A 138 15.00 9.91 9.96
N SER A 139 14.57 9.63 11.18
CA SER A 139 14.61 8.28 11.77
C SER A 139 13.86 7.24 10.93
N ILE A 140 12.84 7.66 10.17
CA ILE A 140 12.13 6.79 9.24
C ILE A 140 13.07 6.31 8.12
N GLY A 141 13.98 7.16 7.63
CA GLY A 141 14.99 6.75 6.66
C GLY A 141 15.91 5.64 7.19
N ILE A 142 16.24 5.64 8.48
CA ILE A 142 16.98 4.56 9.13
C ILE A 142 16.16 3.27 9.13
N ASN A 143 14.86 3.36 9.47
CA ASN A 143 13.96 2.20 9.42
C ASN A 143 13.84 1.64 8.00
N ILE A 144 13.76 2.51 6.97
CA ILE A 144 13.72 2.07 5.58
C ILE A 144 14.98 1.28 5.21
N LYS A 145 16.18 1.77 5.57
CA LYS A 145 17.44 1.04 5.35
C LYS A 145 17.44 -0.33 6.04
N PHE A 146 16.94 -0.39 7.28
CA PHE A 146 16.76 -1.65 7.99
C PHE A 146 15.83 -2.61 7.23
N LEU A 147 14.67 -2.14 6.77
CA LEU A 147 13.73 -2.96 5.99
C LEU A 147 14.36 -3.49 4.70
N MET A 148 15.11 -2.66 3.98
CA MET A 148 15.79 -3.06 2.75
C MET A 148 16.85 -4.15 2.98
N GLN A 149 17.49 -4.17 4.14
CA GLN A 149 18.45 -5.20 4.50
C GLN A 149 17.80 -6.50 4.95
N HIS A 150 16.70 -6.43 5.71
CA HIS A 150 16.14 -7.57 6.46
C HIS A 150 14.83 -8.12 5.88
N MET A 151 14.13 -7.36 5.03
CA MET A 151 12.87 -7.78 4.41
C MET A 151 12.81 -7.41 2.92
N ASP A 152 13.87 -7.70 2.17
CA ASP A 152 13.98 -7.33 0.76
C ASP A 152 12.90 -7.93 -0.16
N GLN A 153 12.22 -8.98 0.26
CA GLN A 153 11.26 -9.72 -0.60
C GLN A 153 9.82 -9.19 -0.57
N ARG A 154 9.48 -8.27 0.32
CA ARG A 154 8.10 -7.78 0.47
C ARG A 154 8.00 -6.29 0.70
N VAL A 155 8.97 -5.57 0.17
CA VAL A 155 8.98 -4.10 0.13
C VAL A 155 8.98 -3.67 -1.32
N VAL A 156 8.16 -2.68 -1.65
CA VAL A 156 8.10 -2.05 -2.97
C VAL A 156 8.13 -0.54 -2.83
N PHE A 157 8.40 0.13 -3.93
CA PHE A 157 8.48 1.59 -3.99
C PHE A 157 7.63 2.12 -5.15
N GLY A 158 7.27 3.37 -5.04
CA GLY A 158 6.55 4.12 -6.06
C GLY A 158 6.77 5.61 -5.88
N THR A 159 6.33 6.39 -6.84
CA THR A 159 6.48 7.84 -6.85
C THR A 159 5.42 8.56 -6.03
N ASP A 160 4.25 7.93 -5.86
CA ASP A 160 3.04 8.62 -5.41
C ASP A 160 2.71 9.84 -6.31
N SER A 161 2.89 9.65 -7.64
CA SER A 161 2.65 10.70 -8.62
C SER A 161 1.25 11.32 -8.44
N PRO A 162 1.11 12.65 -8.56
CA PRO A 162 2.09 13.62 -9.07
C PRO A 162 3.03 14.22 -8.00
N GLU A 163 3.04 13.73 -6.77
CA GLU A 163 3.80 14.30 -5.65
C GLU A 163 5.33 14.30 -5.91
N TYR A 164 5.84 13.17 -6.43
CA TYR A 164 7.26 13.03 -6.79
C TYR A 164 7.42 12.52 -8.23
N ASN A 165 8.48 12.95 -8.91
CA ASN A 165 8.78 12.43 -10.23
C ASN A 165 9.53 11.09 -10.16
N PHE A 166 9.45 10.33 -11.25
CA PHE A 166 10.00 8.99 -11.33
C PHE A 166 11.54 8.97 -11.16
N ASN A 167 12.24 9.89 -11.84
CA ASN A 167 13.71 9.87 -11.84
C ASN A 167 14.29 10.17 -10.45
N ASP A 168 13.69 11.13 -9.73
CA ASP A 168 14.16 11.49 -8.39
C ASP A 168 13.97 10.34 -7.41
N VAL A 169 12.80 9.67 -7.45
CA VAL A 169 12.54 8.51 -6.59
C VAL A 169 13.42 7.33 -6.98
N PHE A 170 13.63 7.08 -8.27
CA PHE A 170 14.49 6.01 -8.75
C PHE A 170 15.93 6.19 -8.28
N ASN A 171 16.49 7.38 -8.44
CA ASN A 171 17.85 7.71 -7.99
C ASN A 171 18.00 7.54 -6.47
N LEU A 172 16.98 7.97 -5.71
CA LEU A 172 16.98 7.81 -4.27
C LEU A 172 16.94 6.34 -3.83
N ILE A 173 16.14 5.50 -4.48
CA ILE A 173 16.11 4.06 -4.20
C ILE A 173 17.47 3.44 -4.56
N ASP A 174 18.09 3.84 -5.65
CA ASP A 174 19.39 3.37 -6.06
C ASP A 174 20.46 3.72 -5.02
N GLU A 175 20.47 4.95 -4.54
CA GLU A 175 21.35 5.40 -3.45
C GLU A 175 21.14 4.58 -2.18
N PHE A 176 19.87 4.44 -1.72
CA PHE A 176 19.53 3.71 -0.50
C PHE A 176 19.87 2.22 -0.57
N SER A 177 19.87 1.64 -1.78
CA SER A 177 20.16 0.23 -2.03
C SER A 177 21.62 -0.03 -2.46
N SER A 178 22.47 0.99 -2.56
CA SER A 178 23.84 0.89 -3.12
C SER A 178 24.71 -0.16 -2.44
N ASN A 179 24.54 -0.36 -1.13
CA ASN A 179 25.31 -1.33 -0.33
C ASN A 179 24.66 -2.74 -0.29
N LEU A 180 23.57 -2.96 -1.02
CA LEU A 180 22.88 -4.24 -1.05
C LEU A 180 23.37 -5.10 -2.22
N SER A 181 23.21 -6.42 -2.10
CA SER A 181 23.47 -7.33 -3.21
C SER A 181 22.57 -7.04 -4.41
N GLU A 182 23.03 -7.37 -5.61
CA GLU A 182 22.25 -7.18 -6.85
C GLU A 182 20.88 -7.88 -6.79
N VAL A 183 20.81 -9.05 -6.16
CA VAL A 183 19.56 -9.79 -5.97
C VAL A 183 18.56 -8.98 -5.15
N LYS A 184 18.99 -8.40 -4.03
CA LYS A 184 18.13 -7.56 -3.20
C LYS A 184 17.68 -6.30 -3.94
N ARG A 185 18.58 -5.65 -4.65
CA ARG A 185 18.25 -4.48 -5.48
C ARG A 185 17.18 -4.81 -6.52
N LYS A 186 17.34 -5.91 -7.29
CA LYS A 186 16.32 -6.37 -8.25
C LYS A 186 14.97 -6.67 -7.59
N ASN A 187 14.96 -7.14 -6.35
CA ASN A 187 13.71 -7.36 -5.63
C ASN A 187 12.93 -6.05 -5.45
N PHE A 188 13.57 -4.97 -5.03
CA PHE A 188 12.90 -3.67 -4.85
C PHE A 188 12.43 -3.06 -6.17
N PHE A 189 13.26 -3.10 -7.20
CA PHE A 189 12.94 -2.46 -8.47
C PHE A 189 11.88 -3.20 -9.29
N GLN A 190 11.76 -4.53 -9.13
CA GLN A 190 10.94 -5.32 -10.04
C GLN A 190 10.30 -6.55 -9.41
N ASN A 191 11.12 -7.47 -8.85
CA ASN A 191 10.69 -8.83 -8.58
C ASN A 191 9.57 -8.92 -7.56
N ASN A 192 9.60 -8.08 -6.51
CA ASN A 192 8.62 -8.11 -5.43
C ASN A 192 7.22 -7.82 -5.96
N LEU A 193 7.09 -6.75 -6.75
CA LEU A 193 5.80 -6.36 -7.30
C LEU A 193 5.28 -7.41 -8.28
N ILE A 194 6.14 -7.91 -9.19
CA ILE A 194 5.76 -8.95 -10.16
C ILE A 194 5.28 -10.20 -9.44
N LYS A 195 6.05 -10.74 -8.50
CA LYS A 195 5.68 -11.94 -7.73
C LYS A 195 4.39 -11.75 -6.92
N PHE A 196 4.17 -10.54 -6.42
CA PHE A 196 2.96 -10.24 -5.67
C PHE A 196 1.72 -10.13 -6.56
N LEU A 197 1.83 -9.50 -7.72
CA LEU A 197 0.71 -9.33 -8.65
C LEU A 197 0.41 -10.61 -9.44
N TYR A 198 1.45 -11.34 -9.85
CA TYR A 198 1.38 -12.53 -10.70
C TYR A 198 2.07 -13.71 -10.00
N PRO A 199 1.41 -14.35 -9.00
CA PRO A 199 1.97 -15.44 -8.21
C PRO A 199 2.15 -16.73 -9.01
#